data_2e2fd7cae2c858da36d400b6bff88cd5
#
_entry.id   2e2fd7cae2c858da36d400b6bff88cd5
#
_cell.length_a   1.000
_cell.length_b   1.000
_cell.length_c   1.000
_cell.angle_alpha   90.00
_cell.angle_beta   90.00
_cell.angle_gamma   90.00
#
_symmetry.space_group_name_H-M   'P 1'
#
loop_
_entity.id
_entity.type
_entity.pdbx_description
1 polymer ?
#
loop_
_entity_poly.entity_id
_entity_poly.type
_entity_poly.pdbx_seq_one_letter_code
_entity_poly.pdbx_strand_id
1 'polypeptide(L)'
;TLTTHRVPSLVATGAALFALSACSSSSMPTLSGFDAVRDQAARTESAASDRATQLAEVATDCASCSAALRAVASASGERLEVLGGLWDPWGGSTPEGASAPAAVSEAPTDVSAFVSWLARTAIRDLEIAADTNRTSSEEARTLSAAALGRYASAVTLAQAYGIELDAGLD
;
A
#
# COMPACT_ATOMS: atom_id res chain seq x y z
N THR A 1 36.78 -44.23 72.28
CA THR A 1 35.91 -43.16 71.83
C THR A 1 35.56 -43.38 70.39
N LEU A 2 34.33 -43.92 70.20
CA LEU A 2 33.76 -44.25 68.87
C LEU A 2 32.97 -43.03 68.39
N THR A 3 33.28 -42.54 67.20
CA THR A 3 32.52 -41.47 66.58
C THR A 3 31.75 -42.06 65.38
N THR A 4 30.42 -42.10 65.51
CA THR A 4 29.49 -42.56 64.51
C THR A 4 29.20 -41.47 63.45
N HIS A 5 29.57 -41.71 62.20
CA HIS A 5 29.20 -40.84 61.08
C HIS A 5 27.74 -41.18 60.62
N ARG A 6 26.87 -40.19 60.68
CA ARG A 6 25.56 -40.23 60.03
C ARG A 6 25.69 -39.57 58.68
N VAL A 7 25.26 -40.29 57.62
CA VAL A 7 25.16 -39.82 56.26
C VAL A 7 23.77 -39.15 56.12
N PRO A 8 23.65 -37.94 55.61
CA PRO A 8 22.36 -37.36 55.24
C PRO A 8 22.00 -37.74 53.81
N SER A 9 20.79 -38.19 53.63
CA SER A 9 20.16 -38.48 52.36
C SER A 9 19.97 -37.24 51.52
N LEU A 10 20.49 -37.28 50.29
CA LEU A 10 20.24 -36.29 49.23
C LEU A 10 18.81 -36.47 48.69
N VAL A 11 17.95 -35.51 48.97
CA VAL A 11 16.65 -35.37 48.30
C VAL A 11 16.89 -34.63 47.01
N ALA A 12 16.79 -35.31 45.88
CA ALA A 12 16.81 -34.69 44.56
C ALA A 12 15.48 -34.02 44.29
N THR A 13 15.44 -32.69 44.41
CA THR A 13 14.32 -31.87 44.00
C THR A 13 14.40 -31.63 42.48
N GLY A 14 13.60 -32.35 41.71
CA GLY A 14 13.46 -32.15 40.29
C GLY A 14 12.79 -30.79 40.01
N ALA A 15 13.56 -29.79 39.54
CA ALA A 15 13.01 -28.57 38.99
C ALA A 15 12.46 -28.83 37.59
N ALA A 16 11.13 -28.93 37.48
CA ALA A 16 10.46 -28.92 36.18
C ALA A 16 10.56 -27.53 35.56
N LEU A 17 11.45 -27.37 34.60
CA LEU A 17 11.50 -26.20 33.75
C LEU A 17 10.30 -26.23 32.81
N PHE A 18 9.23 -25.50 33.17
CA PHE A 18 8.20 -25.13 32.25
C PHE A 18 8.79 -24.15 31.26
N ALA A 19 9.19 -24.64 30.10
CA ALA A 19 9.44 -23.79 28.93
C ALA A 19 8.10 -23.16 28.55
N LEU A 20 7.88 -21.92 29.02
CA LEU A 20 6.86 -21.03 28.46
C LEU A 20 7.28 -20.74 27.03
N SER A 21 6.77 -21.53 26.07
CA SER A 21 6.75 -21.16 24.67
C SER A 21 5.89 -19.91 24.58
N ALA A 22 6.52 -18.73 24.72
CA ALA A 22 5.93 -17.48 24.30
C ALA A 22 5.71 -17.62 22.79
N CYS A 23 4.49 -17.95 22.38
CA CYS A 23 4.02 -17.69 21.03
C CYS A 23 4.09 -16.18 20.85
N SER A 24 5.22 -15.69 20.41
CA SER A 24 5.35 -14.34 19.87
C SER A 24 4.52 -14.36 18.60
N SER A 25 3.24 -14.00 18.69
CA SER A 25 2.48 -13.61 17.53
C SER A 25 3.25 -12.45 16.92
N SER A 26 3.88 -12.68 15.77
CA SER A 26 4.61 -11.66 15.03
C SER A 26 3.57 -10.63 14.57
N SER A 27 3.38 -9.55 15.36
CA SER A 27 2.53 -8.45 14.97
C SER A 27 3.13 -7.83 13.70
N MET A 28 2.29 -7.60 12.71
CA MET A 28 2.71 -6.95 11.47
C MET A 28 3.30 -5.57 11.79
N PRO A 29 4.49 -5.24 11.27
CA PRO A 29 5.02 -3.89 11.36
C PRO A 29 4.00 -2.90 10.79
N THR A 30 3.96 -1.69 11.34
CA THR A 30 3.05 -0.63 10.89
C THR A 30 3.85 0.58 10.41
N LEU A 31 3.42 1.16 9.30
CA LEU A 31 3.92 2.45 8.85
C LEU A 31 3.25 3.59 9.62
N SER A 32 3.94 4.68 9.82
CA SER A 32 3.43 5.88 10.47
C SER A 32 3.85 7.15 9.73
N GLY A 33 3.18 8.25 10.01
CA GLY A 33 3.50 9.54 9.42
C GLY A 33 3.43 9.52 7.88
N PHE A 34 4.38 10.15 7.23
CA PHE A 34 4.41 10.26 5.78
C PHE A 34 4.65 8.91 5.07
N ASP A 35 5.38 7.97 5.67
CA ASP A 35 5.58 6.65 5.08
C ASP A 35 4.27 5.91 4.85
N ALA A 36 3.30 6.05 5.75
CA ALA A 36 1.96 5.49 5.56
C ALA A 36 1.20 6.19 4.43
N VAL A 37 1.32 7.50 4.30
CA VAL A 37 0.72 8.29 3.20
C VAL A 37 1.34 7.90 1.86
N ARG A 38 2.66 7.80 1.80
CA ARG A 38 3.41 7.40 0.61
C ARG A 38 3.03 5.99 0.15
N ASP A 39 2.96 5.03 1.07
CA ASP A 39 2.53 3.66 0.73
C ASP A 39 1.09 3.62 0.24
N GLN A 40 0.18 4.41 0.83
CA GLN A 40 -1.20 4.52 0.34
C GLN A 40 -1.26 5.09 -1.09
N ALA A 41 -0.45 6.10 -1.41
CA ALA A 41 -0.34 6.65 -2.75
C ALA A 41 0.26 5.62 -3.73
N ALA A 42 1.32 4.90 -3.33
CA ALA A 42 1.94 3.84 -4.11
C ALA A 42 0.94 2.72 -4.45
N ARG A 43 0.15 2.28 -3.49
CA ARG A 43 -0.93 1.29 -3.69
C ARG A 43 -2.00 1.80 -4.65
N THR A 44 -2.34 3.07 -4.57
CA THR A 44 -3.28 3.70 -5.49
C THR A 44 -2.75 3.69 -6.92
N GLU A 45 -1.45 3.97 -7.13
CA GLU A 45 -0.82 3.87 -8.46
C GLU A 45 -0.75 2.43 -8.98
N SER A 46 -0.46 1.45 -8.12
CA SER A 46 -0.51 0.03 -8.49
C SER A 46 -1.91 -0.37 -8.97
N ALA A 47 -2.94 -0.04 -8.19
CA ALA A 47 -4.32 -0.33 -8.56
C ALA A 47 -4.75 0.38 -9.86
N ALA A 48 -4.28 1.62 -10.08
CA ALA A 48 -4.54 2.37 -11.30
C ALA A 48 -3.89 1.71 -12.53
N SER A 49 -2.64 1.28 -12.41
CA SER A 49 -1.92 0.58 -13.47
C SER A 49 -2.60 -0.73 -13.87
N ASP A 50 -2.93 -1.55 -12.87
CA ASP A 50 -3.58 -2.85 -13.08
C ASP A 50 -4.95 -2.68 -13.72
N ARG A 51 -5.76 -1.74 -13.23
CA ARG A 51 -7.10 -1.48 -13.77
C ARG A 51 -7.04 -0.93 -15.19
N ALA A 52 -6.16 0.03 -15.47
CA ALA A 52 -5.99 0.59 -16.81
C ALA A 52 -5.55 -0.49 -17.82
N THR A 53 -4.67 -1.41 -17.40
CA THR A 53 -4.26 -2.56 -18.22
C THR A 53 -5.46 -3.45 -18.55
N GLN A 54 -6.25 -3.86 -17.55
CA GLN A 54 -7.45 -4.69 -17.74
C GLN A 54 -8.48 -4.03 -18.66
N LEU A 55 -8.72 -2.73 -18.47
CA LEU A 55 -9.66 -1.99 -19.31
C LEU A 55 -9.15 -1.84 -20.76
N ALA A 56 -7.84 -1.69 -20.96
CA ALA A 56 -7.24 -1.61 -22.29
C ALA A 56 -7.38 -2.91 -23.08
N GLU A 57 -7.41 -4.07 -22.42
CA GLU A 57 -7.59 -5.39 -23.06
C GLU A 57 -9.00 -5.55 -23.63
N VAL A 58 -10.00 -4.94 -23.02
CA VAL A 58 -11.41 -5.04 -23.46
C VAL A 58 -11.87 -3.87 -24.32
N ALA A 59 -11.11 -2.78 -24.41
CA ALA A 59 -11.43 -1.59 -25.20
C ALA A 59 -11.08 -1.78 -26.71
N THR A 60 -11.56 -2.87 -27.32
CA THR A 60 -11.17 -3.26 -28.68
C THR A 60 -11.78 -2.39 -29.77
N ASP A 61 -12.95 -1.80 -29.52
CA ASP A 61 -13.71 -1.03 -30.51
C ASP A 61 -13.32 0.46 -30.58
N CYS A 62 -12.41 0.90 -29.70
CA CYS A 62 -11.92 2.27 -29.61
C CYS A 62 -10.39 2.29 -29.48
N ALA A 63 -9.67 2.45 -30.57
CA ALA A 63 -8.21 2.44 -30.59
C ALA A 63 -7.60 3.58 -29.77
N SER A 64 -8.20 4.78 -29.79
CA SER A 64 -7.78 5.92 -28.96
C SER A 64 -8.01 5.67 -27.47
N CYS A 65 -9.12 5.03 -27.10
CA CYS A 65 -9.43 4.66 -25.73
C CYS A 65 -8.40 3.65 -25.19
N SER A 66 -8.15 2.58 -25.97
CA SER A 66 -7.16 1.57 -25.60
C SER A 66 -5.75 2.17 -25.48
N ALA A 67 -5.35 3.08 -26.37
CA ALA A 67 -4.08 3.79 -26.30
C ALA A 67 -3.97 4.67 -25.04
N ALA A 68 -5.04 5.42 -24.71
CA ALA A 68 -5.10 6.25 -23.51
C ALA A 68 -4.99 5.40 -22.23
N LEU A 69 -5.70 4.26 -22.17
CA LEU A 69 -5.61 3.35 -21.04
C LEU A 69 -4.20 2.78 -20.84
N ARG A 70 -3.54 2.37 -21.93
CA ARG A 70 -2.13 1.90 -21.86
C ARG A 70 -1.19 3.00 -21.39
N ALA A 71 -1.38 4.24 -21.83
CA ALA A 71 -0.60 5.39 -21.37
C ALA A 71 -0.80 5.63 -19.87
N VAL A 72 -2.04 5.52 -19.38
CA VAL A 72 -2.34 5.62 -17.94
C VAL A 72 -1.67 4.48 -17.16
N ALA A 73 -1.72 3.24 -17.66
CA ALA A 73 -1.08 2.10 -17.02
C ALA A 73 0.44 2.32 -16.87
N SER A 74 1.12 2.74 -17.95
CA SER A 74 2.56 3.04 -17.94
C SER A 74 2.89 4.17 -16.97
N ALA A 75 2.19 5.31 -17.06
CA ALA A 75 2.44 6.47 -16.21
C ALA A 75 2.17 6.16 -14.72
N SER A 76 1.19 5.32 -14.41
CA SER A 76 0.94 4.87 -13.03
C SER A 76 2.07 3.96 -12.52
N GLY A 77 2.59 3.07 -13.36
CA GLY A 77 3.76 2.26 -13.03
C GLY A 77 5.01 3.11 -12.72
N GLU A 78 5.27 4.13 -13.53
CA GLU A 78 6.38 5.07 -13.31
C GLU A 78 6.22 5.85 -11.99
N ARG A 79 5.00 6.32 -11.67
CA ARG A 79 4.71 7.00 -10.40
C ARG A 79 4.85 6.08 -9.20
N LEU A 80 4.44 4.81 -9.34
CA LEU A 80 4.66 3.79 -8.31
C LEU A 80 6.15 3.64 -7.97
N GLU A 81 7.03 3.61 -8.97
CA GLU A 81 8.48 3.54 -8.78
C GLU A 81 9.02 4.81 -8.09
N VAL A 82 8.58 6.01 -8.51
CA VAL A 82 8.96 7.28 -7.89
C VAL A 82 8.54 7.36 -6.41
N LEU A 83 7.39 6.77 -6.06
CA LEU A 83 6.92 6.66 -4.69
C LEU A 83 7.69 5.59 -3.87
N GLY A 84 8.61 4.85 -4.48
CA GLY A 84 9.44 3.83 -3.83
C GLY A 84 8.82 2.43 -3.82
N GLY A 85 7.81 2.18 -4.63
CA GLY A 85 7.11 0.89 -4.71
C GLY A 85 6.17 0.62 -3.54
N LEU A 86 5.60 -0.58 -3.53
CA LEU A 86 4.74 -1.04 -2.44
C LEU A 86 5.59 -1.40 -1.22
N TRP A 87 5.14 -0.96 -0.05
CA TRP A 87 5.78 -1.40 1.18
C TRP A 87 5.49 -2.89 1.44
N ASP A 88 6.56 -3.63 1.64
CA ASP A 88 6.51 -5.03 2.05
C ASP A 88 7.10 -5.16 3.47
N PRO A 89 6.26 -5.40 4.49
CA PRO A 89 6.72 -5.53 5.87
C PRO A 89 7.61 -6.75 6.12
N TRP A 90 7.60 -7.72 5.20
CA TRP A 90 8.25 -9.02 5.37
C TRP A 90 9.39 -9.28 4.38
N GLY A 91 9.71 -8.31 3.51
CA GLY A 91 10.80 -8.45 2.54
C GLY A 91 10.64 -9.62 1.57
N GLY A 92 9.41 -9.89 1.13
CA GLY A 92 9.08 -10.95 0.16
C GLY A 92 8.76 -12.32 0.76
N SER A 93 8.84 -12.48 2.10
CA SER A 93 8.60 -13.78 2.75
C SER A 93 7.78 -13.61 4.03
N THR A 94 6.45 -13.69 3.92
CA THR A 94 5.56 -13.60 5.09
C THR A 94 5.83 -14.73 6.07
N PRO A 95 6.17 -14.45 7.35
CA PRO A 95 6.35 -15.48 8.36
C PRO A 95 5.08 -16.29 8.60
N GLU A 96 5.25 -17.55 9.01
CA GLU A 96 4.11 -18.39 9.37
C GLU A 96 3.28 -17.74 10.49
N GLY A 97 1.97 -17.64 10.30
CA GLY A 97 1.04 -17.00 11.24
C GLY A 97 0.99 -15.47 11.19
N ALA A 98 1.79 -14.81 10.34
CA ALA A 98 1.69 -13.37 10.12
C ALA A 98 0.58 -13.03 9.12
N SER A 99 -0.04 -11.85 9.31
CA SER A 99 -1.06 -11.34 8.39
C SER A 99 -0.40 -10.64 7.19
N ALA A 100 -0.94 -10.85 6.00
CA ALA A 100 -0.57 -10.05 4.84
C ALA A 100 -1.00 -8.58 5.03
N PRO A 101 -0.30 -7.61 4.43
CA PRO A 101 -0.75 -6.22 4.39
C PRO A 101 -2.17 -6.12 3.82
N ALA A 102 -2.97 -5.18 4.34
CA ALA A 102 -4.30 -4.94 3.83
C ALA A 102 -4.25 -4.60 2.33
N ALA A 103 -5.13 -5.22 1.56
CA ALA A 103 -5.28 -4.88 0.16
C ALA A 103 -5.72 -3.41 0.01
N VAL A 104 -5.26 -2.76 -1.04
CA VAL A 104 -5.77 -1.44 -1.43
C VAL A 104 -7.21 -1.59 -1.90
N SER A 105 -8.04 -0.57 -1.70
CA SER A 105 -9.36 -0.49 -2.33
C SER A 105 -9.22 -0.69 -3.83
N GLU A 106 -9.93 -1.67 -4.38
CA GLU A 106 -9.89 -1.93 -5.82
C GLU A 106 -10.32 -0.70 -6.62
N ALA A 107 -9.59 -0.42 -7.69
CA ALA A 107 -10.00 0.58 -8.65
C ALA A 107 -11.27 0.09 -9.40
N PRO A 108 -12.25 0.98 -9.69
CA PRO A 108 -13.49 0.59 -10.35
C PRO A 108 -13.30 -0.07 -11.70
N THR A 109 -14.19 -1.02 -12.05
CA THR A 109 -14.19 -1.72 -13.33
C THR A 109 -14.91 -0.96 -14.46
N ASP A 110 -15.78 -0.03 -14.09
CA ASP A 110 -16.42 0.88 -15.04
C ASP A 110 -15.51 2.05 -15.36
N VAL A 111 -15.37 2.42 -16.64
CA VAL A 111 -14.43 3.47 -17.09
C VAL A 111 -14.79 4.84 -16.51
N SER A 112 -16.07 5.21 -16.48
CA SER A 112 -16.48 6.52 -15.93
C SER A 112 -16.21 6.61 -14.43
N ALA A 113 -16.54 5.53 -13.71
CA ALA A 113 -16.23 5.42 -12.29
C ALA A 113 -14.70 5.40 -12.04
N PHE A 114 -13.92 4.78 -12.92
CA PHE A 114 -12.46 4.75 -12.84
C PHE A 114 -11.85 6.15 -13.05
N VAL A 115 -12.32 6.89 -14.04
CA VAL A 115 -11.93 8.29 -14.29
C VAL A 115 -12.19 9.16 -13.06
N SER A 116 -13.38 9.10 -12.51
CA SER A 116 -13.76 9.83 -11.29
C SER A 116 -12.93 9.40 -10.07
N TRP A 117 -12.61 8.11 -9.95
CA TRP A 117 -11.77 7.57 -8.88
C TRP A 117 -10.32 8.08 -8.97
N LEU A 118 -9.73 8.15 -10.18
CA LEU A 118 -8.40 8.73 -10.40
C LEU A 118 -8.36 10.19 -9.96
N ALA A 119 -9.37 11.00 -10.35
CA ALA A 119 -9.45 12.40 -9.99
C ALA A 119 -9.61 12.60 -8.47
N ARG A 120 -10.55 11.93 -7.83
CA ARG A 120 -10.79 12.05 -6.37
C ARG A 120 -9.60 11.60 -5.54
N THR A 121 -8.93 10.50 -5.91
CA THR A 121 -7.74 10.05 -5.18
C THR A 121 -6.56 11.01 -5.37
N ALA A 122 -6.45 11.66 -6.52
CA ALA A 122 -5.45 12.70 -6.76
C ALA A 122 -5.72 13.94 -5.88
N ILE A 123 -6.95 14.42 -5.82
CA ILE A 123 -7.34 15.57 -4.98
C ILE A 123 -7.06 15.28 -3.51
N ARG A 124 -7.45 14.12 -3.01
CA ARG A 124 -7.15 13.69 -1.64
C ARG A 124 -5.65 13.77 -1.32
N ASP A 125 -4.81 13.27 -2.22
CA ASP A 125 -3.36 13.27 -2.01
C ASP A 125 -2.77 14.70 -2.10
N LEU A 126 -3.35 15.60 -2.92
CA LEU A 126 -3.00 17.02 -2.95
C LEU A 126 -3.38 17.74 -1.64
N GLU A 127 -4.54 17.44 -1.08
CA GLU A 127 -4.97 17.98 0.21
C GLU A 127 -4.02 17.56 1.34
N ILE A 128 -3.58 16.30 1.34
CA ILE A 128 -2.58 15.80 2.29
C ILE A 128 -1.23 16.51 2.08
N ALA A 129 -0.80 16.69 0.84
CA ALA A 129 0.46 17.36 0.52
C ALA A 129 0.45 18.86 0.93
N ALA A 130 -0.72 19.49 0.91
CA ALA A 130 -0.88 20.89 1.35
C ALA A 130 -0.88 21.06 2.88
N ASP A 131 -1.05 19.99 3.65
CA ASP A 131 -1.05 20.05 5.12
C ASP A 131 0.40 20.01 5.66
N THR A 132 0.91 21.19 6.00
CA THR A 132 2.29 21.37 6.53
C THR A 132 2.54 20.71 7.89
N ASN A 133 1.48 20.27 8.58
CA ASN A 133 1.62 19.49 9.81
C ASN A 133 1.84 18.00 9.53
N ARG A 134 1.57 17.54 8.32
CA ARG A 134 1.64 16.14 7.92
C ARG A 134 2.79 15.83 6.99
N THR A 135 3.30 16.84 6.26
CA THR A 135 4.33 16.66 5.24
C THR A 135 5.40 17.74 5.34
N SER A 136 6.66 17.37 5.16
CA SER A 136 7.75 18.28 4.87
C SER A 136 7.63 18.81 3.44
N SER A 137 8.39 19.85 3.09
CA SER A 137 8.39 20.41 1.72
C SER A 137 8.84 19.41 0.65
N GLU A 138 9.73 18.47 0.98
CA GLU A 138 10.18 17.43 0.04
C GLU A 138 9.11 16.36 -0.15
N GLU A 139 8.53 15.89 0.95
CA GLU A 139 7.43 14.92 0.95
C GLU A 139 6.20 15.46 0.21
N ALA A 140 5.82 16.73 0.48
CA ALA A 140 4.74 17.42 -0.21
C ALA A 140 4.98 17.50 -1.72
N ARG A 141 6.22 17.78 -2.14
CA ARG A 141 6.58 17.84 -3.55
C ARG A 141 6.43 16.50 -4.24
N THR A 142 6.93 15.43 -3.63
CA THR A 142 6.84 14.07 -4.17
C THR A 142 5.39 13.62 -4.30
N LEU A 143 4.59 13.82 -3.25
CA LEU A 143 3.18 13.44 -3.24
C LEU A 143 2.36 14.25 -4.24
N SER A 144 2.60 15.58 -4.32
CA SER A 144 1.92 16.45 -5.28
C SER A 144 2.25 16.10 -6.73
N ALA A 145 3.49 15.74 -7.03
CA ALA A 145 3.87 15.33 -8.38
C ALA A 145 3.14 14.06 -8.83
N ALA A 146 3.06 13.06 -7.96
CA ALA A 146 2.32 11.83 -8.24
C ALA A 146 0.81 12.10 -8.39
N ALA A 147 0.24 12.90 -7.50
CA ALA A 147 -1.18 13.24 -7.51
C ALA A 147 -1.58 14.05 -8.75
N LEU A 148 -0.79 15.06 -9.14
CA LEU A 148 -1.03 15.83 -10.37
C LEU A 148 -0.92 14.95 -11.62
N GLY A 149 0.04 14.04 -11.67
CA GLY A 149 0.16 13.06 -12.75
C GLY A 149 -1.06 12.14 -12.84
N ARG A 150 -1.62 11.70 -11.70
CA ARG A 150 -2.85 10.90 -11.65
C ARG A 150 -4.06 11.69 -12.11
N TYR A 151 -4.16 12.95 -11.71
CA TYR A 151 -5.22 13.84 -12.20
C TYR A 151 -5.15 14.05 -13.71
N ALA A 152 -3.96 14.28 -14.25
CA ALA A 152 -3.73 14.36 -15.70
C ALA A 152 -4.14 13.08 -16.44
N SER A 153 -3.90 11.91 -15.83
CA SER A 153 -4.38 10.62 -16.35
C SER A 153 -5.92 10.56 -16.41
N ALA A 154 -6.62 11.07 -15.38
CA ALA A 154 -8.07 11.17 -15.38
C ALA A 154 -8.59 12.07 -16.52
N VAL A 155 -7.98 13.24 -16.71
CA VAL A 155 -8.32 14.17 -17.81
C VAL A 155 -8.10 13.51 -19.18
N THR A 156 -6.99 12.82 -19.37
CA THR A 156 -6.67 12.12 -20.63
C THR A 156 -7.71 11.06 -20.96
N LEU A 157 -8.10 10.25 -19.97
CA LEU A 157 -9.16 9.24 -20.16
C LEU A 157 -10.51 9.87 -20.41
N ALA A 158 -10.89 10.90 -19.65
CA ALA A 158 -12.13 11.63 -19.84
C ALA A 158 -12.26 12.15 -21.27
N GLN A 159 -11.21 12.74 -21.80
CA GLN A 159 -11.17 13.20 -23.19
C GLN A 159 -11.28 12.06 -24.22
N ALA A 160 -10.56 10.96 -24.01
CA ALA A 160 -10.55 9.83 -24.92
C ALA A 160 -11.92 9.15 -25.03
N TYR A 161 -12.68 9.13 -23.93
CA TYR A 161 -13.99 8.50 -23.81
C TYR A 161 -15.17 9.48 -23.98
N GLY A 162 -14.91 10.80 -24.07
CA GLY A 162 -15.97 11.82 -24.10
C GLY A 162 -16.76 11.88 -22.78
N ILE A 163 -16.10 11.60 -21.66
CA ILE A 163 -16.69 11.62 -20.31
C ILE A 163 -16.48 13.01 -19.71
N GLU A 164 -17.51 13.57 -19.10
CA GLU A 164 -17.38 14.76 -18.28
C GLU A 164 -16.69 14.39 -16.95
N LEU A 165 -15.61 15.12 -16.60
CA LEU A 165 -14.85 14.85 -15.40
C LEU A 165 -15.56 15.43 -14.18
N ASP A 166 -16.21 14.58 -13.41
CA ASP A 166 -16.70 14.92 -12.08
C ASP A 166 -15.58 14.69 -11.04
N ALA A 167 -14.95 15.77 -10.62
CA ALA A 167 -13.90 15.74 -9.62
C ALA A 167 -14.44 15.81 -8.18
N GLY A 168 -15.75 15.99 -7.99
CA GLY A 168 -16.35 16.14 -6.66
C GLY A 168 -15.85 17.41 -5.93
N LEU A 169 -15.61 18.47 -6.68
CA LEU A 169 -15.15 19.78 -6.15
C LEU A 169 -16.36 20.71 -5.88
N ASP A 170 -17.44 20.22 -5.27
CA ASP A 170 -18.58 21.02 -4.85
C ASP A 170 -18.38 21.62 -3.44
#